data_4c53e110a29a5d12e327a8c98d9c5fb1
#
_entry.id   4c53e110a29a5d12e327a8c98d9c5fb1
#
_cell.length_a   1.000
_cell.length_b   1.000
_cell.length_c   1.000
_cell.angle_alpha   90.00
_cell.angle_beta   90.00
_cell.angle_gamma   90.00
#
_symmetry.space_group_name_H-M   'P 1'
#
loop_
_entity.id
_entity.type
_entity.pdbx_description
1 polymer ?
#
loop_
_entity_poly.entity_id
_entity_poly.type
_entity_poly.pdbx_seq_one_letter_code
_entity_poly.pdbx_strand_id
1 'polypeptide(L)'
;MKWKQRNPELKTIRDVVMANNPGTSEEELLDDKTIYKIKDIEKVINALNNAKLKDIFITVVGDYDADGVTSSSEWDDILNRLGIRHRIRLPKRHTEGYGLNVNIIDEIDDGILITVDNGIAAIEAIQKAKDKGLFVIIVDHHQPVIDDDGNKILPYADIIIDPHAIDAQADFVNYCGAGLTYKIAEELFKENPSALNRLSCFAAIGTVADVVELKKDNRKIVKKGLENLLVYKSRTTGLGKLLEQCYINKRITADDIGYSIGPAINACGRLGPPIAPKEADMAREIISFNGSLTTAESMAKDMIDVNRERQLQVRAADKMAEQIIEDETMFGDAPLIVYIPDINEGLIGIIAGHLTEKYGVPSIVFTDSHKDITVLKGSGRSVESVNLKALLDLCKDDLLGYGGHPGAAGLSIKRDNLDIFR
;
A
#
# COMPACT_ATOMS: atom_id res chain seq x y z
N MET A 1 -14.47 -34.18 9.41
CA MET A 1 -15.23 -32.91 9.41
C MET A 1 -16.48 -33.08 8.57
N LYS A 2 -17.67 -32.73 9.10
CA LYS A 2 -18.90 -32.66 8.29
C LYS A 2 -19.08 -31.20 7.85
N TRP A 3 -19.11 -30.97 6.56
CA TRP A 3 -19.47 -29.66 6.02
C TRP A 3 -20.91 -29.30 6.44
N LYS A 4 -21.09 -28.12 7.03
CA LYS A 4 -22.39 -27.56 7.34
C LYS A 4 -22.56 -26.30 6.49
N GLN A 5 -23.62 -26.24 5.70
CA GLN A 5 -23.94 -25.07 4.91
C GLN A 5 -24.19 -23.88 5.86
N ARG A 6 -23.42 -22.80 5.68
CA ARG A 6 -23.45 -21.63 6.58
C ARG A 6 -24.80 -20.90 6.51
N ASN A 7 -25.39 -20.87 5.31
CA ASN A 7 -26.69 -20.27 5.09
C ASN A 7 -27.52 -21.16 4.13
N PRO A 8 -28.36 -22.05 4.62
CA PRO A 8 -29.12 -23.03 3.81
C PRO A 8 -30.22 -22.38 2.94
N GLU A 9 -30.58 -21.12 3.18
CA GLU A 9 -31.53 -20.36 2.38
C GLU A 9 -30.96 -19.90 1.03
N LEU A 10 -29.62 -19.78 0.93
CA LEU A 10 -28.96 -19.37 -0.30
C LEU A 10 -28.83 -20.56 -1.26
N LYS A 11 -29.66 -20.60 -2.29
CA LYS A 11 -29.76 -21.73 -3.23
C LYS A 11 -28.97 -21.58 -4.51
N THR A 12 -28.62 -20.34 -4.89
CA THR A 12 -27.90 -20.04 -6.13
C THR A 12 -26.60 -19.32 -5.83
N ILE A 13 -25.64 -19.37 -6.77
CA ILE A 13 -24.41 -18.56 -6.70
C ILE A 13 -24.76 -17.07 -6.62
N ARG A 14 -25.80 -16.63 -7.32
CA ARG A 14 -26.30 -15.26 -7.26
C ARG A 14 -26.71 -14.89 -5.83
N ASP A 15 -27.49 -15.73 -5.14
CA ASP A 15 -27.92 -15.47 -3.77
C ASP A 15 -26.73 -15.33 -2.82
N VAL A 16 -25.70 -16.19 -3.00
CA VAL A 16 -24.45 -16.14 -2.22
C VAL A 16 -23.68 -14.84 -2.48
N VAL A 17 -23.55 -14.45 -3.74
CA VAL A 17 -22.86 -13.21 -4.12
C VAL A 17 -23.58 -12.00 -3.53
N MET A 18 -24.91 -11.94 -3.64
CA MET A 18 -25.70 -10.84 -3.09
C MET A 18 -25.63 -10.78 -1.56
N ALA A 19 -25.69 -11.92 -0.88
CA ALA A 19 -25.56 -11.98 0.58
C ALA A 19 -24.18 -11.55 1.09
N ASN A 20 -23.12 -11.76 0.30
CA ASN A 20 -21.75 -11.34 0.63
C ASN A 20 -21.48 -9.87 0.24
N ASN A 21 -22.40 -9.20 -0.43
CA ASN A 21 -22.30 -7.79 -0.80
C ASN A 21 -23.54 -7.02 -0.30
N PRO A 22 -23.76 -6.93 1.01
CA PRO A 22 -24.92 -6.26 1.57
C PRO A 22 -24.95 -4.78 1.15
N GLY A 23 -26.14 -4.30 0.77
CA GLY A 23 -26.33 -2.91 0.33
C GLY A 23 -25.92 -2.63 -1.12
N THR A 24 -25.43 -3.64 -1.87
CA THR A 24 -25.09 -3.50 -3.29
C THR A 24 -26.16 -4.18 -4.14
N SER A 25 -26.64 -3.52 -5.20
CA SER A 25 -27.58 -4.13 -6.14
C SER A 25 -26.85 -5.02 -7.16
N GLU A 26 -27.59 -5.96 -7.78
CA GLU A 26 -27.01 -6.76 -8.86
C GLU A 26 -26.63 -5.90 -10.07
N GLU A 27 -27.41 -4.86 -10.37
CA GLU A 27 -27.10 -3.91 -11.43
C GLU A 27 -25.76 -3.22 -11.16
N GLU A 28 -25.50 -2.83 -9.92
CA GLU A 28 -24.21 -2.22 -9.51
C GLU A 28 -23.05 -3.20 -9.63
N LEU A 29 -23.25 -4.49 -9.26
CA LEU A 29 -22.22 -5.52 -9.41
C LEU A 29 -21.91 -5.85 -10.87
N LEU A 30 -22.86 -5.69 -11.77
CA LEU A 30 -22.73 -5.96 -13.20
C LEU A 30 -22.47 -4.70 -14.03
N ASP A 31 -22.49 -3.52 -13.40
CA ASP A 31 -22.29 -2.25 -14.10
C ASP A 31 -20.87 -2.07 -14.57
N ASP A 32 -20.68 -2.13 -15.88
CA ASP A 32 -19.42 -1.85 -16.56
C ASP A 32 -19.45 -0.48 -17.29
N LYS A 33 -20.56 0.29 -17.20
CA LYS A 33 -20.79 1.47 -18.04
C LYS A 33 -20.70 2.81 -17.29
N THR A 34 -20.99 2.83 -16.00
CA THR A 34 -20.93 4.08 -15.21
C THR A 34 -19.52 4.63 -15.20
N ILE A 35 -19.36 5.91 -15.53
CA ILE A 35 -18.08 6.61 -15.48
C ILE A 35 -18.05 7.40 -14.16
N TYR A 36 -17.13 7.05 -13.30
CA TYR A 36 -16.88 7.75 -12.05
C TYR A 36 -15.85 8.86 -12.29
N LYS A 37 -16.22 10.08 -11.98
CA LYS A 37 -15.38 11.26 -12.21
C LYS A 37 -14.65 11.66 -10.94
N ILE A 38 -13.43 12.18 -11.13
CA ILE A 38 -12.65 12.84 -10.10
C ILE A 38 -12.37 14.26 -10.59
N LYS A 39 -12.69 15.26 -9.76
CA LYS A 39 -12.40 16.65 -10.07
C LYS A 39 -10.90 16.90 -10.03
N ASP A 40 -10.48 18.00 -10.65
CA ASP A 40 -9.10 18.50 -10.65
C ASP A 40 -8.07 17.64 -11.42
N ILE A 41 -8.43 16.48 -11.98
CA ILE A 41 -7.54 15.71 -12.88
C ILE A 41 -7.04 16.58 -14.04
N GLU A 42 -7.89 17.46 -14.59
CA GLU A 42 -7.49 18.38 -15.65
C GLU A 42 -6.36 19.33 -15.23
N LYS A 43 -6.29 19.72 -13.94
CA LYS A 43 -5.18 20.53 -13.41
C LYS A 43 -3.86 19.75 -13.46
N VAL A 44 -3.89 18.47 -13.13
CA VAL A 44 -2.72 17.57 -13.23
C VAL A 44 -2.28 17.46 -14.69
N ILE A 45 -3.20 17.21 -15.61
CA ILE A 45 -2.92 17.12 -17.05
C ILE A 45 -2.27 18.41 -17.57
N ASN A 46 -2.81 19.56 -17.18
CA ASN A 46 -2.27 20.87 -17.56
C ASN A 46 -0.84 21.08 -17.01
N ALA A 47 -0.57 20.66 -15.76
CA ALA A 47 0.76 20.71 -15.17
C ALA A 47 1.75 19.82 -15.94
N LEU A 48 1.36 18.60 -16.32
CA LEU A 48 2.20 17.68 -17.12
C LEU A 48 2.47 18.25 -18.52
N ASN A 49 1.48 18.81 -19.19
CA ASN A 49 1.65 19.46 -20.49
C ASN A 49 2.61 20.66 -20.39
N ASN A 50 2.49 21.48 -19.35
CA ASN A 50 3.40 22.59 -19.11
C ASN A 50 4.83 22.09 -18.82
N ALA A 51 4.98 21.02 -18.03
CA ALA A 51 6.27 20.40 -17.75
C ALA A 51 6.94 19.91 -19.04
N LYS A 52 6.19 19.24 -19.93
CA LYS A 52 6.70 18.82 -21.24
C LYS A 52 7.13 19.99 -22.10
N LEU A 53 6.30 21.06 -22.19
CA LEU A 53 6.58 22.23 -23.03
C LEU A 53 7.80 23.02 -22.55
N LYS A 54 8.03 23.09 -21.25
CA LYS A 54 9.10 23.88 -20.63
C LYS A 54 10.30 23.05 -20.22
N ASP A 55 10.31 21.75 -20.53
CA ASP A 55 11.34 20.77 -20.12
C ASP A 55 11.60 20.75 -18.61
N ILE A 56 10.52 20.87 -17.80
CA ILE A 56 10.59 20.84 -16.34
C ILE A 56 10.78 19.42 -15.88
N PHE A 57 11.73 19.18 -14.96
CA PHE A 57 11.98 17.88 -14.38
C PHE A 57 10.90 17.51 -13.34
N ILE A 58 10.50 16.24 -13.31
CA ILE A 58 9.51 15.72 -12.34
C ILE A 58 10.18 14.71 -11.42
N THR A 59 10.06 14.90 -10.12
CA THR A 59 10.36 13.88 -9.12
C THR A 59 9.06 13.28 -8.61
N VAL A 60 8.87 11.97 -8.77
CA VAL A 60 7.74 11.23 -8.18
C VAL A 60 8.23 10.53 -6.93
N VAL A 61 7.57 10.76 -5.81
CA VAL A 61 7.85 10.09 -4.53
C VAL A 61 6.67 9.21 -4.17
N GLY A 62 6.89 7.88 -4.21
CA GLY A 62 5.88 6.88 -3.82
C GLY A 62 6.03 6.40 -2.40
N ASP A 63 5.34 5.28 -2.06
CA ASP A 63 5.61 4.51 -0.85
C ASP A 63 6.26 3.16 -1.18
N TYR A 64 6.68 2.42 -0.16
CA TYR A 64 7.45 1.17 -0.28
C TYR A 64 6.59 -0.09 -0.34
N ASP A 65 5.29 0.00 -0.19
CA ASP A 65 4.38 -1.15 -0.29
C ASP A 65 3.88 -1.40 -1.73
N ALA A 66 2.97 -2.36 -1.90
CA ALA A 66 2.53 -2.75 -3.23
C ALA A 66 1.73 -1.67 -3.94
N ASP A 67 0.97 -0.83 -3.23
CA ASP A 67 0.24 0.28 -3.83
C ASP A 67 1.21 1.40 -4.23
N GLY A 68 2.12 1.81 -3.33
CA GLY A 68 3.14 2.80 -3.64
C GLY A 68 4.08 2.37 -4.76
N VAL A 69 4.48 1.10 -4.81
CA VAL A 69 5.30 0.53 -5.89
C VAL A 69 4.57 0.53 -7.23
N THR A 70 3.29 0.10 -7.26
CA THR A 70 2.52 0.00 -8.51
C THR A 70 2.12 1.38 -9.01
N SER A 71 1.65 2.27 -8.16
CA SER A 71 1.32 3.66 -8.52
C SER A 71 2.55 4.43 -9.02
N SER A 72 3.71 4.24 -8.39
CA SER A 72 4.98 4.81 -8.86
C SER A 72 5.39 4.26 -10.23
N SER A 73 5.13 2.96 -10.48
CA SER A 73 5.41 2.35 -11.80
C SER A 73 4.44 2.82 -12.86
N GLU A 74 3.20 3.17 -12.50
CA GLU A 74 2.26 3.84 -13.41
C GLU A 74 2.77 5.23 -13.79
N TRP A 75 3.22 6.03 -12.82
CA TRP A 75 3.82 7.34 -13.09
C TRP A 75 5.06 7.25 -13.98
N ASP A 76 5.94 6.26 -13.75
CA ASP A 76 7.09 6.00 -14.60
C ASP A 76 6.67 5.73 -16.05
N ASP A 77 5.68 4.85 -16.28
CA ASP A 77 5.14 4.54 -17.62
C ASP A 77 4.45 5.75 -18.27
N ILE A 78 3.65 6.52 -17.51
CA ILE A 78 2.97 7.74 -17.97
C ILE A 78 4.00 8.79 -18.42
N LEU A 79 4.97 9.11 -17.58
CA LEU A 79 5.94 10.17 -17.86
C LEU A 79 6.90 9.78 -19.00
N ASN A 80 7.28 8.50 -19.09
CA ASN A 80 8.02 7.96 -20.24
C ASN A 80 7.23 8.11 -21.55
N ARG A 81 5.93 7.79 -21.57
CA ARG A 81 5.07 7.95 -22.77
C ARG A 81 4.89 9.40 -23.17
N LEU A 82 4.81 10.29 -22.21
CA LEU A 82 4.74 11.74 -22.46
C LEU A 82 6.08 12.33 -22.90
N GLY A 83 7.20 11.60 -22.71
CA GLY A 83 8.56 12.08 -22.99
C GLY A 83 9.00 13.18 -22.00
N ILE A 84 8.55 13.11 -20.75
CA ILE A 84 8.92 14.04 -19.69
C ILE A 84 10.10 13.48 -18.89
N ARG A 85 11.12 14.28 -18.68
CA ARG A 85 12.28 13.90 -17.85
C ARG A 85 11.85 13.80 -16.39
N HIS A 86 12.14 12.64 -15.77
CA HIS A 86 11.72 12.40 -14.41
C HIS A 86 12.61 11.39 -13.68
N ARG A 87 12.40 11.28 -12.39
CA ARG A 87 12.88 10.18 -11.56
C ARG A 87 11.78 9.69 -10.63
N ILE A 88 11.84 8.40 -10.31
CA ILE A 88 11.01 7.78 -9.28
C ILE A 88 11.87 7.59 -8.03
N ARG A 89 11.34 7.91 -6.86
CA ARG A 89 11.98 7.80 -5.56
C ARG A 89 11.05 7.09 -4.59
N LEU A 90 11.44 5.90 -4.14
CA LEU A 90 10.73 5.19 -3.07
C LEU A 90 11.49 5.36 -1.75
N PRO A 91 10.81 5.59 -0.62
CA PRO A 91 11.46 5.70 0.67
C PRO A 91 12.03 4.34 1.10
N LYS A 92 13.15 4.38 1.81
CA LYS A 92 13.76 3.20 2.43
C LYS A 92 13.17 3.00 3.82
N ARG A 93 12.34 1.97 3.97
CA ARG A 93 11.61 1.72 5.21
C ARG A 93 12.47 1.73 6.46
N HIS A 94 13.64 1.08 6.40
CA HIS A 94 14.51 0.90 7.56
C HIS A 94 15.29 2.15 7.97
N THR A 95 15.56 3.06 7.02
CA THR A 95 16.38 4.25 7.28
C THR A 95 15.59 5.54 7.25
N GLU A 96 14.56 5.64 6.40
CA GLU A 96 13.81 6.87 6.14
C GLU A 96 12.38 6.84 6.72
N GLY A 97 11.80 5.64 6.86
CA GLY A 97 10.43 5.46 7.36
C GLY A 97 9.40 5.48 6.25
N TYR A 98 8.18 5.91 6.57
CA TYR A 98 7.03 5.93 5.68
C TYR A 98 6.97 7.22 4.86
N GLY A 99 6.71 7.09 3.55
CA GLY A 99 6.33 8.16 2.66
C GLY A 99 7.33 9.32 2.55
N LEU A 100 6.79 10.48 2.17
CA LEU A 100 7.56 11.71 2.02
C LEU A 100 8.01 12.27 3.37
N ASN A 101 9.29 12.62 3.47
CA ASN A 101 9.86 13.28 4.64
C ASN A 101 10.82 14.41 4.23
N VAL A 102 11.24 15.23 5.21
CA VAL A 102 12.07 16.41 4.98
C VAL A 102 13.44 16.09 4.35
N ASN A 103 14.00 14.90 4.61
CA ASN A 103 15.30 14.51 4.04
C ASN A 103 15.18 14.19 2.55
N ILE A 104 14.06 13.56 2.13
CA ILE A 104 13.79 13.31 0.71
C ILE A 104 13.63 14.62 -0.04
N ILE A 105 13.03 15.65 0.57
CA ILE A 105 12.91 16.98 -0.05
C ILE A 105 14.29 17.63 -0.24
N ASP A 106 15.26 17.37 0.63
CA ASP A 106 16.62 17.90 0.45
C ASP A 106 17.31 17.39 -0.82
N GLU A 107 16.93 16.20 -1.29
CA GLU A 107 17.44 15.61 -2.53
C GLU A 107 16.84 16.25 -3.81
N ILE A 108 15.83 17.13 -3.69
CA ILE A 108 15.10 17.73 -4.82
C ILE A 108 15.45 19.20 -4.91
N ASP A 109 16.09 19.63 -5.99
CA ASP A 109 16.52 21.01 -6.15
C ASP A 109 15.44 21.92 -6.73
N ASP A 110 14.77 21.47 -7.81
CA ASP A 110 13.76 22.24 -8.53
C ASP A 110 12.73 21.34 -9.24
N GLY A 111 11.77 21.94 -9.90
CA GLY A 111 10.81 21.26 -10.77
C GLY A 111 9.47 20.94 -10.11
N ILE A 112 8.87 19.84 -10.51
CA ILE A 112 7.58 19.36 -10.00
C ILE A 112 7.84 18.17 -9.08
N LEU A 113 7.26 18.21 -7.88
CA LEU A 113 7.13 17.08 -6.98
C LEU A 113 5.75 16.48 -7.14
N ILE A 114 5.66 15.20 -7.47
CA ILE A 114 4.43 14.41 -7.38
C ILE A 114 4.60 13.40 -6.24
N THR A 115 3.73 13.43 -5.25
CA THR A 115 3.63 12.33 -4.29
C THR A 115 2.52 11.38 -4.72
N VAL A 116 2.71 10.08 -4.54
CA VAL A 116 1.69 9.09 -4.84
C VAL A 116 1.63 8.05 -3.73
N ASP A 117 0.40 7.74 -3.28
CA ASP A 117 0.14 6.84 -2.15
C ASP A 117 0.76 7.35 -0.83
N ASN A 118 1.03 8.62 -0.77
CA ASN A 118 1.46 9.37 0.41
C ASN A 118 1.39 10.87 0.13
N GLY A 119 1.61 11.69 1.16
CA GLY A 119 1.77 13.13 1.03
C GLY A 119 0.70 13.94 1.77
N ILE A 120 -0.54 13.44 1.88
CA ILE A 120 -1.63 14.20 2.52
C ILE A 120 -1.37 14.49 4.01
N ALA A 121 -0.65 13.61 4.69
CA ALA A 121 -0.25 13.81 6.08
C ALA A 121 1.17 14.39 6.24
N ALA A 122 1.93 14.58 5.16
CA ALA A 122 3.32 15.04 5.17
C ALA A 122 3.44 16.57 5.22
N ILE A 123 2.74 17.22 6.15
CA ILE A 123 2.58 18.69 6.23
C ILE A 123 3.92 19.42 6.19
N GLU A 124 4.86 19.02 7.05
CA GLU A 124 6.18 19.68 7.17
C GLU A 124 7.02 19.50 5.90
N ALA A 125 7.04 18.29 5.34
CA ALA A 125 7.81 18.00 4.13
C ALA A 125 7.26 18.76 2.91
N ILE A 126 5.94 18.85 2.78
CA ILE A 126 5.28 19.61 1.72
C ILE A 126 5.55 21.12 1.89
N GLN A 127 5.48 21.65 3.12
CA GLN A 127 5.82 23.05 3.38
C GLN A 127 7.28 23.34 2.97
N LYS A 128 8.22 22.48 3.33
CA LYS A 128 9.63 22.60 2.93
C LYS A 128 9.79 22.55 1.38
N ALA A 129 9.03 21.69 0.70
CA ALA A 129 9.01 21.63 -0.76
C ALA A 129 8.55 22.96 -1.38
N LYS A 130 7.49 23.56 -0.82
CA LYS A 130 6.98 24.85 -1.24
C LYS A 130 7.97 25.98 -0.95
N ASP A 131 8.64 25.97 0.19
CA ASP A 131 9.68 26.95 0.55
C ASP A 131 10.90 26.89 -0.42
N LYS A 132 11.19 25.70 -0.99
CA LYS A 132 12.18 25.51 -2.07
C LYS A 132 11.65 25.96 -3.44
N GLY A 133 10.39 26.35 -3.58
CA GLY A 133 9.76 26.77 -4.83
C GLY A 133 9.28 25.64 -5.74
N LEU A 134 9.20 24.41 -5.25
CA LEU A 134 8.67 23.28 -6.00
C LEU A 134 7.17 23.48 -6.30
N PHE A 135 6.74 23.03 -7.48
CA PHE A 135 5.31 22.83 -7.76
C PHE A 135 4.91 21.45 -7.26
N VAL A 136 3.94 21.38 -6.35
CA VAL A 136 3.61 20.15 -5.63
C VAL A 136 2.24 19.62 -6.04
N ILE A 137 2.22 18.34 -6.45
CA ILE A 137 1.01 17.57 -6.76
C ILE A 137 0.94 16.39 -5.79
N ILE A 138 -0.14 16.26 -5.05
CA ILE A 138 -0.42 15.13 -4.17
C ILE A 138 -1.48 14.25 -4.85
N VAL A 139 -1.20 12.94 -4.98
CA VAL A 139 -2.15 11.91 -5.41
C VAL A 139 -2.19 10.86 -4.31
N ASP A 140 -3.13 11.00 -3.39
CA ASP A 140 -3.19 10.21 -2.17
C ASP A 140 -4.62 9.75 -1.88
N HIS A 141 -4.78 8.77 -1.01
CA HIS A 141 -6.07 8.23 -0.59
C HIS A 141 -6.18 8.06 0.92
N HIS A 142 -5.14 8.45 1.65
CA HIS A 142 -5.12 8.38 3.10
C HIS A 142 -5.98 9.45 3.76
N GLN A 143 -6.31 9.25 5.03
CA GLN A 143 -7.03 10.26 5.79
C GLN A 143 -6.11 11.46 6.08
N PRO A 144 -6.58 12.69 5.91
CA PRO A 144 -5.82 13.87 6.28
C PRO A 144 -5.63 13.94 7.79
N VAL A 145 -4.65 14.72 8.21
CA VAL A 145 -4.47 15.06 9.63
C VAL A 145 -5.71 15.82 10.12
N ILE A 146 -6.15 15.50 11.33
CA ILE A 146 -7.31 16.17 11.98
C ILE A 146 -6.79 16.94 13.18
N ASP A 147 -7.22 18.19 13.33
CA ASP A 147 -6.94 19.00 14.50
C ASP A 147 -7.83 18.65 15.72
N ASP A 148 -7.56 19.28 16.86
CA ASP A 148 -8.32 19.05 18.09
C ASP A 148 -9.79 19.44 17.99
N ASP A 149 -10.15 20.32 17.04
CA ASP A 149 -11.51 20.77 16.76
C ASP A 149 -12.24 19.88 15.73
N GLY A 150 -11.53 18.85 15.17
CA GLY A 150 -12.08 17.93 14.19
C GLY A 150 -11.99 18.41 12.74
N ASN A 151 -11.25 19.49 12.44
CA ASN A 151 -11.07 20.00 11.09
C ASN A 151 -9.91 19.28 10.39
N LYS A 152 -10.03 19.08 9.08
CA LYS A 152 -8.96 18.56 8.24
C LYS A 152 -7.84 19.58 8.08
N ILE A 153 -6.61 19.20 8.42
CA ILE A 153 -5.40 19.97 8.13
C ILE A 153 -4.82 19.43 6.82
N LEU A 154 -4.82 20.28 5.79
CA LEU A 154 -4.29 19.92 4.49
C LEU A 154 -2.91 20.55 4.27
N PRO A 155 -1.97 19.82 3.61
CA PRO A 155 -0.69 20.40 3.23
C PRO A 155 -0.86 21.49 2.17
N TYR A 156 0.04 22.48 2.17
CA TYR A 156 0.05 23.56 1.20
C TYR A 156 0.62 23.09 -0.15
N ALA A 157 -0.16 22.30 -0.90
CA ALA A 157 0.19 21.81 -2.23
C ALA A 157 -0.54 22.63 -3.32
N ASP A 158 0.00 22.60 -4.57
CA ASP A 158 -0.63 23.28 -5.71
C ASP A 158 -1.84 22.50 -6.23
N ILE A 159 -1.77 21.16 -6.19
CA ILE A 159 -2.86 20.26 -6.59
C ILE A 159 -2.93 19.11 -5.59
N ILE A 160 -4.14 18.81 -5.14
CA ILE A 160 -4.43 17.64 -4.30
C ILE A 160 -5.52 16.80 -4.99
N ILE A 161 -5.19 15.57 -5.32
CA ILE A 161 -6.13 14.53 -5.74
C ILE A 161 -6.22 13.52 -4.61
N ASP A 162 -7.18 13.73 -3.72
CA ASP A 162 -7.48 12.87 -2.60
C ASP A 162 -8.95 12.99 -2.22
N PRO A 163 -9.79 12.01 -2.61
CA PRO A 163 -11.23 12.06 -2.33
C PRO A 163 -11.61 11.95 -0.85
N HIS A 164 -10.69 11.51 0.04
CA HIS A 164 -10.91 11.51 1.49
C HIS A 164 -10.58 12.88 2.11
N ALA A 165 -9.61 13.57 1.53
CA ALA A 165 -9.19 14.89 2.00
C ALA A 165 -10.10 16.02 1.48
N ILE A 166 -10.48 15.97 0.19
CA ILE A 166 -11.26 17.00 -0.48
C ILE A 166 -12.71 16.55 -0.64
N ASP A 167 -13.62 17.20 0.07
CA ASP A 167 -15.04 16.86 0.05
C ASP A 167 -15.64 17.01 -1.36
N ALA A 168 -16.46 16.03 -1.74
CA ALA A 168 -17.10 15.95 -3.05
C ALA A 168 -16.15 16.07 -4.26
N GLN A 169 -14.88 15.65 -4.09
CA GLN A 169 -13.91 15.64 -5.18
C GLN A 169 -14.22 14.52 -6.19
N ALA A 170 -14.78 13.40 -5.75
CA ALA A 170 -15.05 12.26 -6.60
C ALA A 170 -16.46 11.69 -6.41
N ASP A 171 -17.00 11.06 -7.47
CA ASP A 171 -18.26 10.30 -7.42
C ASP A 171 -18.10 8.98 -6.64
N PHE A 172 -16.88 8.48 -6.52
CA PHE A 172 -16.47 7.33 -5.73
C PHE A 172 -15.17 7.67 -5.01
N VAL A 173 -15.06 7.37 -3.71
CA VAL A 173 -13.95 7.85 -2.87
C VAL A 173 -12.93 6.78 -2.50
N ASN A 174 -13.31 5.50 -2.47
CA ASN A 174 -12.49 4.42 -1.91
C ASN A 174 -11.46 3.87 -2.93
N TYR A 175 -10.72 4.74 -3.60
CA TYR A 175 -9.57 4.34 -4.41
C TYR A 175 -8.35 4.11 -3.53
N CYS A 176 -7.37 3.36 -4.05
CA CYS A 176 -5.98 3.37 -3.60
C CYS A 176 -5.13 4.31 -4.48
N GLY A 177 -3.86 4.52 -4.16
CA GLY A 177 -2.96 5.39 -4.92
C GLY A 177 -2.80 4.97 -6.38
N ALA A 178 -2.67 3.67 -6.68
CA ALA A 178 -2.65 3.15 -8.04
C ALA A 178 -3.99 3.33 -8.76
N GLY A 179 -5.12 3.15 -8.05
CA GLY A 179 -6.43 3.43 -8.61
C GLY A 179 -6.61 4.89 -9.05
N LEU A 180 -6.19 5.84 -8.22
CA LEU A 180 -6.21 7.28 -8.54
C LEU A 180 -5.29 7.63 -9.70
N THR A 181 -4.07 7.08 -9.71
CA THR A 181 -3.12 7.27 -10.81
C THR A 181 -3.68 6.74 -12.12
N TYR A 182 -4.32 5.58 -12.08
CA TYR A 182 -4.99 5.00 -13.24
C TYR A 182 -6.13 5.89 -13.77
N LYS A 183 -6.91 6.53 -12.88
CA LYS A 183 -7.95 7.50 -13.30
C LYS A 183 -7.37 8.72 -14.00
N ILE A 184 -6.22 9.21 -13.56
CA ILE A 184 -5.49 10.28 -14.26
C ILE A 184 -5.05 9.79 -15.64
N ALA A 185 -4.53 8.56 -15.73
CA ALA A 185 -4.12 7.96 -17.00
C ALA A 185 -5.30 7.74 -17.97
N GLU A 186 -6.48 7.35 -17.48
CA GLU A 186 -7.69 7.21 -18.31
C GLU A 186 -8.03 8.52 -19.03
N GLU A 187 -7.95 9.65 -18.35
CA GLU A 187 -8.21 10.94 -18.96
C GLU A 187 -7.08 11.38 -19.89
N LEU A 188 -5.80 11.16 -19.50
CA LEU A 188 -4.63 11.47 -20.33
C LEU A 188 -4.61 10.71 -21.67
N PHE A 189 -4.99 9.44 -21.64
CA PHE A 189 -4.89 8.53 -22.77
C PHE A 189 -6.25 8.14 -23.36
N LYS A 190 -7.28 8.95 -23.16
CA LYS A 190 -8.63 8.66 -23.66
C LYS A 190 -8.69 8.40 -25.19
N GLU A 191 -7.85 9.09 -25.95
CA GLU A 191 -7.72 8.89 -27.40
C GLU A 191 -6.80 7.73 -27.78
N ASN A 192 -6.10 7.11 -26.80
CA ASN A 192 -5.23 5.98 -26.99
C ASN A 192 -5.44 4.90 -25.92
N PRO A 193 -6.58 4.18 -25.92
CA PRO A 193 -6.91 3.21 -24.88
C PRO A 193 -5.90 2.06 -24.75
N SER A 194 -5.10 1.77 -25.77
CA SER A 194 -4.07 0.73 -25.71
C SER A 194 -2.93 1.08 -24.74
N ALA A 195 -2.70 2.37 -24.48
CA ALA A 195 -1.75 2.83 -23.47
C ALA A 195 -2.15 2.37 -22.06
N LEU A 196 -3.45 2.19 -21.81
CA LEU A 196 -3.99 1.79 -20.51
C LEU A 196 -3.82 0.30 -20.18
N ASN A 197 -3.47 -0.55 -21.17
CA ASN A 197 -3.43 -2.00 -20.95
C ASN A 197 -2.40 -2.40 -19.88
N ARG A 198 -1.22 -1.78 -19.88
CA ARG A 198 -0.20 -2.06 -18.87
C ARG A 198 -0.53 -1.40 -17.54
N LEU A 199 -0.96 -0.15 -17.58
CA LEU A 199 -1.33 0.62 -16.39
C LEU A 199 -2.45 -0.07 -15.62
N SER A 200 -3.45 -0.64 -16.29
CA SER A 200 -4.52 -1.40 -15.62
C SER A 200 -4.00 -2.65 -14.87
N CYS A 201 -2.88 -3.25 -15.31
CA CYS A 201 -2.25 -4.33 -14.55
C CYS A 201 -1.72 -3.83 -13.20
N PHE A 202 -1.03 -2.70 -13.21
CA PHE A 202 -0.48 -2.08 -12.00
C PHE A 202 -1.62 -1.61 -11.08
N ALA A 203 -2.61 -0.90 -11.63
CA ALA A 203 -3.79 -0.47 -10.89
C ALA A 203 -4.52 -1.62 -10.21
N ALA A 204 -4.70 -2.76 -10.88
CA ALA A 204 -5.33 -3.93 -10.29
C ALA A 204 -4.49 -4.54 -9.16
N ILE A 205 -3.16 -4.58 -9.31
CA ILE A 205 -2.27 -5.10 -8.28
C ILE A 205 -2.34 -4.19 -7.04
N GLY A 206 -2.19 -2.88 -7.19
CA GLY A 206 -2.28 -1.91 -6.08
C GLY A 206 -3.64 -1.99 -5.40
N THR A 207 -4.74 -1.89 -6.16
CA THR A 207 -6.12 -1.93 -5.62
C THR A 207 -6.41 -3.18 -4.77
N VAL A 208 -5.95 -4.36 -5.22
CA VAL A 208 -6.17 -5.60 -4.45
C VAL A 208 -5.22 -5.70 -3.27
N ALA A 209 -3.94 -5.30 -3.44
CA ALA A 209 -2.93 -5.42 -2.40
C ALA A 209 -3.15 -4.46 -1.23
N ASP A 210 -3.74 -3.29 -1.49
CA ASP A 210 -4.13 -2.29 -0.48
C ASP A 210 -5.47 -2.63 0.20
N VAL A 211 -6.12 -3.73 -0.22
CA VAL A 211 -7.34 -4.27 0.41
C VAL A 211 -8.55 -3.29 0.37
N VAL A 212 -8.57 -2.36 -0.57
CA VAL A 212 -9.74 -1.51 -0.77
C VAL A 212 -10.93 -2.30 -1.33
N GLU A 213 -12.14 -1.87 -1.01
CA GLU A 213 -13.35 -2.57 -1.44
C GLU A 213 -13.44 -2.71 -2.96
N LEU A 214 -13.64 -3.95 -3.45
CA LEU A 214 -13.83 -4.26 -4.88
C LEU A 214 -15.27 -4.00 -5.31
N LYS A 215 -15.72 -2.76 -5.11
CA LYS A 215 -17.04 -2.25 -5.54
C LYS A 215 -16.87 -1.16 -6.60
N LYS A 216 -17.93 -0.85 -7.31
CA LYS A 216 -18.01 0.27 -8.27
C LYS A 216 -16.79 0.32 -9.19
N ASP A 217 -16.05 1.43 -9.20
CA ASP A 217 -14.92 1.65 -10.10
C ASP A 217 -13.73 0.74 -9.80
N ASN A 218 -13.42 0.46 -8.53
CA ASN A 218 -12.36 -0.49 -8.16
C ASN A 218 -12.58 -1.87 -8.78
N ARG A 219 -13.85 -2.34 -8.79
CA ARG A 219 -14.19 -3.61 -9.43
C ARG A 219 -13.90 -3.59 -10.93
N LYS A 220 -14.18 -2.49 -11.62
CA LYS A 220 -13.92 -2.32 -13.06
C LYS A 220 -12.41 -2.29 -13.34
N ILE A 221 -11.66 -1.51 -12.56
CA ILE A 221 -10.20 -1.42 -12.64
C ILE A 221 -9.59 -2.82 -12.50
N VAL A 222 -9.96 -3.54 -11.43
CA VAL A 222 -9.43 -4.88 -11.17
C VAL A 222 -9.83 -5.87 -12.26
N LYS A 223 -11.08 -5.87 -12.72
CA LYS A 223 -11.53 -6.74 -13.83
C LYS A 223 -10.70 -6.52 -15.08
N LYS A 224 -10.53 -5.27 -15.52
CA LYS A 224 -9.72 -4.90 -16.68
C LYS A 224 -8.25 -5.28 -16.50
N GLY A 225 -7.69 -5.03 -15.32
CA GLY A 225 -6.31 -5.39 -15.00
C GLY A 225 -6.07 -6.89 -15.03
N LEU A 226 -6.97 -7.71 -14.47
CA LEU A 226 -6.87 -9.18 -14.51
C LEU A 226 -6.90 -9.72 -15.94
N GLU A 227 -7.72 -9.16 -16.83
CA GLU A 227 -7.75 -9.52 -18.24
C GLU A 227 -6.41 -9.20 -18.93
N ASN A 228 -5.84 -8.05 -18.65
CA ASN A 228 -4.55 -7.64 -19.20
C ASN A 228 -3.36 -8.39 -18.58
N LEU A 229 -3.38 -8.69 -17.28
CA LEU A 229 -2.36 -9.52 -16.61
C LEU A 229 -2.23 -10.89 -17.31
N LEU A 230 -3.34 -11.49 -17.73
CA LEU A 230 -3.32 -12.75 -18.48
C LEU A 230 -2.55 -12.62 -19.81
N VAL A 231 -2.68 -11.48 -20.50
CA VAL A 231 -1.93 -11.17 -21.73
C VAL A 231 -0.44 -10.95 -21.40
N TYR A 232 -0.13 -10.24 -20.31
CA TYR A 232 1.26 -9.97 -19.90
C TYR A 232 1.99 -11.22 -19.41
N LYS A 233 1.29 -12.19 -18.84
CA LYS A 233 1.87 -13.48 -18.44
C LYS A 233 2.57 -14.21 -19.59
N SER A 234 2.08 -14.07 -20.81
CA SER A 234 2.69 -14.68 -21.99
C SER A 234 3.86 -13.89 -22.58
N ARG A 235 4.18 -12.70 -22.03
CA ARG A 235 5.23 -11.82 -22.53
C ARG A 235 6.54 -12.04 -21.76
N THR A 236 7.66 -11.78 -22.47
CA THR A 236 9.02 -11.81 -21.90
C THR A 236 9.35 -10.52 -21.15
N THR A 237 8.46 -10.06 -20.28
CA THR A 237 8.63 -8.87 -19.44
C THR A 237 8.88 -9.28 -18.01
N GLY A 238 9.41 -8.37 -17.19
CA GLY A 238 9.60 -8.62 -15.77
C GLY A 238 8.30 -8.98 -15.05
N LEU A 239 7.20 -8.25 -15.34
CA LEU A 239 5.86 -8.59 -14.83
C LEU A 239 5.43 -10.00 -15.28
N GLY A 240 5.64 -10.36 -16.55
CA GLY A 240 5.32 -11.70 -17.08
C GLY A 240 6.09 -12.79 -16.32
N LYS A 241 7.39 -12.59 -16.09
CA LYS A 241 8.22 -13.55 -15.36
C LYS A 241 7.87 -13.63 -13.88
N LEU A 242 7.50 -12.54 -13.25
CA LEU A 242 6.98 -12.55 -11.89
C LEU A 242 5.70 -13.42 -11.78
N LEU A 243 4.76 -13.26 -12.72
CA LEU A 243 3.54 -14.05 -12.76
C LEU A 243 3.82 -15.55 -12.94
N GLU A 244 4.84 -15.91 -13.76
CA GLU A 244 5.29 -17.30 -13.91
C GLU A 244 5.86 -17.84 -12.59
N GLN A 245 6.72 -17.10 -11.91
CA GLN A 245 7.35 -17.49 -10.64
C GLN A 245 6.36 -17.59 -9.49
N CYS A 246 5.24 -16.86 -9.53
CA CYS A 246 4.13 -17.01 -8.58
C CYS A 246 3.31 -18.29 -8.82
N TYR A 247 3.70 -19.17 -9.76
CA TYR A 247 3.02 -20.43 -10.09
C TYR A 247 1.54 -20.30 -10.46
N ILE A 248 1.14 -19.17 -11.02
CA ILE A 248 -0.23 -18.92 -11.44
C ILE A 248 -0.46 -19.63 -12.78
N ASN A 249 -0.95 -20.87 -12.75
CA ASN A 249 -1.08 -21.74 -13.93
C ASN A 249 -2.42 -21.63 -14.68
N LYS A 250 -3.39 -20.91 -14.11
CA LYS A 250 -4.76 -20.75 -14.62
C LYS A 250 -5.07 -19.28 -14.90
N ARG A 251 -6.35 -18.97 -15.01
CA ARG A 251 -6.83 -17.58 -15.04
C ARG A 251 -6.42 -16.86 -13.77
N ILE A 252 -5.83 -15.69 -13.92
CA ILE A 252 -5.42 -14.85 -12.77
C ILE A 252 -6.67 -14.29 -12.10
N THR A 253 -6.70 -14.33 -10.78
CA THR A 253 -7.80 -13.85 -9.94
C THR A 253 -7.31 -12.77 -8.97
N ALA A 254 -8.24 -12.08 -8.30
CA ALA A 254 -7.88 -11.15 -7.22
C ALA A 254 -7.15 -11.88 -6.07
N ASP A 255 -7.51 -13.12 -5.78
CA ASP A 255 -6.82 -13.93 -4.76
C ASP A 255 -5.35 -14.16 -5.12
N ASP A 256 -5.02 -14.40 -6.40
CA ASP A 256 -3.63 -14.54 -6.85
C ASP A 256 -2.84 -13.24 -6.61
N ILE A 257 -3.48 -12.08 -6.80
CA ILE A 257 -2.87 -10.79 -6.45
C ILE A 257 -2.70 -10.68 -4.93
N GLY A 258 -3.78 -10.88 -4.16
CA GLY A 258 -3.78 -10.67 -2.71
C GLY A 258 -2.88 -11.62 -1.94
N TYR A 259 -2.74 -12.88 -2.39
CA TYR A 259 -2.00 -13.92 -1.67
C TYR A 259 -0.66 -14.33 -2.29
N SER A 260 -0.34 -13.87 -3.51
CA SER A 260 0.91 -14.24 -4.18
C SER A 260 1.68 -13.02 -4.68
N ILE A 261 1.10 -12.20 -5.55
CA ILE A 261 1.78 -11.09 -6.22
C ILE A 261 2.04 -9.93 -5.25
N GLY A 262 1.00 -9.44 -4.58
CA GLY A 262 1.11 -8.34 -3.61
C GLY A 262 2.07 -8.66 -2.46
N PRO A 263 1.96 -9.82 -1.79
CA PRO A 263 2.92 -10.25 -0.79
C PRO A 263 4.37 -10.35 -1.27
N ALA A 264 4.61 -10.72 -2.55
CA ALA A 264 5.95 -10.77 -3.13
C ALA A 264 6.52 -9.34 -3.33
N ILE A 265 5.71 -8.40 -3.81
CA ILE A 265 6.07 -6.98 -3.90
C ILE A 265 6.37 -6.41 -2.52
N ASN A 266 5.45 -6.59 -1.57
CA ASN A 266 5.57 -6.11 -0.19
C ASN A 266 6.80 -6.66 0.55
N ALA A 267 7.26 -7.88 0.22
CA ALA A 267 8.42 -8.49 0.87
C ALA A 267 9.68 -7.67 0.69
N CYS A 268 9.86 -7.05 -0.49
CA CYS A 268 11.03 -6.22 -0.79
C CYS A 268 11.13 -5.00 0.14
N GLY A 269 10.01 -4.30 0.38
CA GLY A 269 9.97 -3.16 1.30
C GLY A 269 9.99 -3.54 2.79
N ARG A 270 9.82 -4.83 3.13
CA ARG A 270 9.78 -5.29 4.53
C ARG A 270 11.10 -5.79 5.06
N LEU A 271 11.90 -6.50 4.25
CA LEU A 271 13.11 -7.16 4.74
C LEU A 271 14.36 -6.28 4.71
N GLY A 272 14.50 -5.39 3.76
CA GLY A 272 15.67 -4.55 3.64
C GLY A 272 17.00 -5.30 3.43
N PRO A 273 18.14 -4.56 3.42
CA PRO A 273 19.45 -5.17 3.29
C PRO A 273 19.82 -6.09 4.48
N PRO A 274 20.55 -7.19 4.27
CA PRO A 274 21.16 -7.62 3.01
C PRO A 274 20.24 -8.43 2.10
N ILE A 275 19.04 -8.82 2.56
CA ILE A 275 18.11 -9.72 1.87
C ILE A 275 17.47 -9.04 0.66
N ALA A 276 16.99 -7.82 0.83
CA ALA A 276 16.45 -6.95 -0.21
C ALA A 276 17.33 -5.68 -0.36
N PRO A 277 18.46 -5.74 -1.09
CA PRO A 277 19.46 -4.65 -1.09
C PRO A 277 18.95 -3.30 -1.59
N LYS A 278 17.96 -3.32 -2.47
CA LYS A 278 17.31 -2.12 -3.02
C LYS A 278 15.93 -1.87 -2.42
N GLU A 279 15.52 -2.65 -1.44
CA GLU A 279 14.18 -2.58 -0.82
C GLU A 279 13.06 -2.57 -1.88
N ALA A 280 12.08 -1.68 -1.77
CA ALA A 280 10.93 -1.60 -2.69
C ALA A 280 11.31 -1.34 -4.15
N ASP A 281 12.45 -0.71 -4.42
CA ASP A 281 12.95 -0.52 -5.80
C ASP A 281 13.19 -1.85 -6.54
N MET A 282 13.50 -2.95 -5.84
CA MET A 282 13.58 -4.27 -6.48
C MET A 282 12.26 -4.64 -7.14
N ALA A 283 11.15 -4.44 -6.43
CA ALA A 283 9.82 -4.76 -6.96
C ALA A 283 9.43 -3.79 -8.08
N ARG A 284 9.69 -2.49 -7.93
CA ARG A 284 9.43 -1.49 -8.97
C ARG A 284 10.22 -1.78 -10.24
N GLU A 285 11.51 -2.05 -10.11
CA GLU A 285 12.38 -2.36 -11.25
C GLU A 285 11.86 -3.57 -12.04
N ILE A 286 11.47 -4.66 -11.38
CA ILE A 286 11.00 -5.85 -12.08
C ILE A 286 9.64 -5.64 -12.75
N ILE A 287 8.64 -5.08 -12.08
CA ILE A 287 7.31 -4.93 -12.69
C ILE A 287 7.33 -3.96 -13.86
N SER A 288 8.29 -3.01 -13.86
CA SER A 288 8.52 -2.06 -14.94
C SER A 288 9.45 -2.59 -16.05
N PHE A 289 10.17 -3.69 -15.84
CA PHE A 289 11.22 -4.17 -16.73
C PHE A 289 10.69 -4.72 -18.08
N ASN A 290 11.27 -4.23 -19.17
CA ASN A 290 10.98 -4.64 -20.54
C ASN A 290 12.26 -4.98 -21.34
N GLY A 291 13.24 -5.56 -20.70
CA GLY A 291 14.54 -5.90 -21.30
C GLY A 291 14.67 -7.37 -21.70
N SER A 292 15.87 -7.93 -21.52
CA SER A 292 16.17 -9.30 -21.89
C SER A 292 15.43 -10.33 -21.04
N LEU A 293 15.09 -11.46 -21.63
CA LEU A 293 14.43 -12.57 -20.94
C LEU A 293 15.22 -13.06 -19.74
N THR A 294 16.52 -13.27 -19.89
CA THR A 294 17.41 -13.77 -18.82
C THR A 294 17.47 -12.83 -17.65
N THR A 295 17.50 -11.51 -17.89
CA THR A 295 17.45 -10.50 -16.82
C THR A 295 16.11 -10.51 -16.11
N ALA A 296 15.00 -10.56 -16.86
CA ALA A 296 13.66 -10.65 -16.28
C ALA A 296 13.48 -11.90 -15.39
N GLU A 297 14.00 -13.05 -15.82
CA GLU A 297 13.96 -14.29 -15.06
C GLU A 297 14.80 -14.21 -13.77
N SER A 298 16.01 -13.63 -13.83
CA SER A 298 16.85 -13.42 -12.66
C SER A 298 16.15 -12.51 -11.65
N MET A 299 15.68 -11.34 -12.08
CA MET A 299 15.00 -10.38 -11.21
C MET A 299 13.74 -10.97 -10.55
N ALA A 300 12.94 -11.75 -11.32
CA ALA A 300 11.76 -12.42 -10.78
C ALA A 300 12.12 -13.44 -9.71
N LYS A 301 13.17 -14.23 -9.96
CA LYS A 301 13.67 -15.22 -9.00
C LYS A 301 14.15 -14.54 -7.72
N ASP A 302 14.98 -13.49 -7.83
CA ASP A 302 15.51 -12.77 -6.69
C ASP A 302 14.37 -12.23 -5.79
N MET A 303 13.33 -11.65 -6.38
CA MET A 303 12.17 -11.16 -5.65
C MET A 303 11.37 -12.28 -4.96
N ILE A 304 11.18 -13.42 -5.63
CA ILE A 304 10.50 -14.58 -5.02
C ILE A 304 11.34 -15.20 -3.90
N ASP A 305 12.66 -15.20 -4.02
CA ASP A 305 13.55 -15.65 -2.95
C ASP A 305 13.47 -14.74 -1.72
N VAL A 306 13.40 -13.40 -1.92
CA VAL A 306 13.09 -12.44 -0.83
C VAL A 306 11.76 -12.76 -0.16
N ASN A 307 10.69 -13.01 -0.95
CA ASN A 307 9.39 -13.35 -0.38
C ASN A 307 9.39 -14.69 0.37
N ARG A 308 10.14 -15.67 -0.10
CA ARG A 308 10.33 -16.95 0.60
C ARG A 308 11.03 -16.76 1.95
N GLU A 309 12.08 -15.93 1.98
CA GLU A 309 12.77 -15.59 3.21
C GLU A 309 11.84 -14.88 4.21
N ARG A 310 11.06 -13.89 3.75
CA ARG A 310 10.02 -13.28 4.57
C ARG A 310 9.07 -14.32 5.18
N GLN A 311 8.58 -15.28 4.38
CA GLN A 311 7.68 -16.34 4.86
C GLN A 311 8.34 -17.23 5.92
N LEU A 312 9.62 -17.54 5.78
CA LEU A 312 10.37 -18.33 6.76
C LEU A 312 10.52 -17.57 8.08
N GLN A 313 10.91 -16.30 8.02
CA GLN A 313 11.05 -15.45 9.20
C GLN A 313 9.71 -15.24 9.93
N VAL A 314 8.62 -14.98 9.20
CA VAL A 314 7.27 -14.85 9.78
C VAL A 314 6.86 -16.15 10.49
N ARG A 315 7.03 -17.32 9.86
CA ARG A 315 6.69 -18.62 10.50
C ARG A 315 7.51 -18.89 11.76
N ALA A 316 8.77 -18.49 11.76
CA ALA A 316 9.62 -18.63 12.95
C ALA A 316 9.14 -17.71 14.08
N ALA A 317 8.85 -16.46 13.76
CA ALA A 317 8.37 -15.46 14.71
C ALA A 317 6.96 -15.78 15.24
N ASP A 318 6.05 -16.32 14.41
CA ASP A 318 4.73 -16.79 14.87
C ASP A 318 4.86 -17.86 15.95
N LYS A 319 5.76 -18.84 15.75
CA LYS A 319 6.03 -19.89 16.77
C LYS A 319 6.62 -19.32 18.05
N MET A 320 7.54 -18.35 17.94
CA MET A 320 8.09 -17.66 19.11
C MET A 320 7.00 -16.91 19.86
N ALA A 321 6.13 -16.18 19.15
CA ALA A 321 5.01 -15.46 19.74
C ALA A 321 4.06 -16.41 20.49
N GLU A 322 3.70 -17.52 19.87
CA GLU A 322 2.82 -18.53 20.49
C GLU A 322 3.43 -19.11 21.76
N GLN A 323 4.73 -19.42 21.76
CA GLN A 323 5.44 -19.94 22.92
C GLN A 323 5.46 -18.89 24.06
N ILE A 324 5.71 -17.62 23.76
CA ILE A 324 5.68 -16.52 24.76
C ILE A 324 4.28 -16.39 25.37
N ILE A 325 3.22 -16.45 24.55
CA ILE A 325 1.84 -16.38 25.02
C ILE A 325 1.51 -17.54 25.98
N GLU A 326 2.00 -18.75 25.67
CA GLU A 326 1.82 -19.93 26.52
C GLU A 326 2.61 -19.82 27.83
N ASP A 327 3.89 -19.46 27.77
CA ASP A 327 4.80 -19.37 28.92
C ASP A 327 4.38 -18.24 29.89
N GLU A 328 3.95 -17.09 29.38
CA GLU A 328 3.50 -15.95 30.19
C GLU A 328 2.01 -16.02 30.54
N THR A 329 1.32 -17.08 30.12
CA THR A 329 -0.11 -17.35 30.41
C THR A 329 -1.03 -16.17 29.97
N MET A 330 -0.74 -15.60 28.80
CA MET A 330 -1.47 -14.46 28.24
C MET A 330 -2.80 -14.90 27.61
N PHE A 331 -3.71 -15.46 28.39
CA PHE A 331 -5.01 -15.91 27.91
C PHE A 331 -6.14 -15.05 28.51
N GLY A 332 -7.16 -14.73 27.71
CA GLY A 332 -8.33 -13.99 28.16
C GLY A 332 -8.79 -12.97 27.14
N ASP A 333 -9.62 -12.02 27.59
CA ASP A 333 -10.21 -10.96 26.76
C ASP A 333 -9.31 -9.69 26.69
N ALA A 334 -8.11 -9.74 27.25
CA ALA A 334 -7.15 -8.62 27.23
C ALA A 334 -6.38 -8.58 25.90
N PRO A 335 -5.90 -7.41 25.49
CA PRO A 335 -5.00 -7.31 24.34
C PRO A 335 -3.74 -8.18 24.57
N LEU A 336 -3.30 -8.87 23.51
CA LEU A 336 -2.02 -9.59 23.54
C LEU A 336 -0.89 -8.61 23.27
N ILE A 337 0.04 -8.46 24.22
CA ILE A 337 1.21 -7.59 24.09
C ILE A 337 2.47 -8.46 24.17
N VAL A 338 3.02 -8.81 23.00
CA VAL A 338 4.10 -9.77 22.84
C VAL A 338 5.39 -9.07 22.45
N TYR A 339 6.48 -9.32 23.17
CA TYR A 339 7.82 -8.87 22.80
C TYR A 339 8.63 -10.04 22.26
N ILE A 340 9.11 -9.92 21.03
CA ILE A 340 9.96 -10.89 20.36
C ILE A 340 11.28 -10.21 20.01
N PRO A 341 12.40 -10.57 20.68
CA PRO A 341 13.69 -9.93 20.42
C PRO A 341 14.21 -10.25 19.01
N ASP A 342 15.00 -9.34 18.46
CA ASP A 342 15.82 -9.52 17.26
C ASP A 342 15.08 -9.95 15.98
N ILE A 343 13.76 -9.71 15.88
CA ILE A 343 13.06 -9.93 14.61
C ILE A 343 13.02 -8.64 13.77
N ASN A 344 12.87 -8.81 12.46
CA ASN A 344 12.79 -7.68 11.55
C ASN A 344 11.54 -6.80 11.83
N GLU A 345 11.75 -5.49 12.06
CA GLU A 345 10.69 -4.50 12.33
C GLU A 345 9.59 -4.51 11.24
N GLY A 346 9.94 -4.82 9.99
CA GLY A 346 8.98 -4.89 8.88
C GLY A 346 7.99 -6.06 8.96
N LEU A 347 8.22 -7.03 9.88
CA LEU A 347 7.41 -8.24 10.02
C LEU A 347 6.43 -8.19 11.19
N ILE A 348 6.68 -7.36 12.23
CA ILE A 348 5.89 -7.35 13.45
C ILE A 348 4.39 -7.10 13.20
N GLY A 349 4.05 -6.29 12.21
CA GLY A 349 2.65 -6.03 11.85
C GLY A 349 1.94 -7.23 11.20
N ILE A 350 2.68 -8.14 10.55
CA ILE A 350 2.13 -9.39 10.01
C ILE A 350 1.84 -10.34 11.18
N ILE A 351 2.79 -10.48 12.10
CA ILE A 351 2.66 -11.34 13.27
C ILE A 351 1.52 -10.87 14.16
N ALA A 352 1.40 -9.56 14.41
CA ALA A 352 0.27 -8.99 15.14
C ALA A 352 -1.08 -9.34 14.49
N GLY A 353 -1.15 -9.28 13.13
CA GLY A 353 -2.34 -9.70 12.38
C GLY A 353 -2.68 -11.18 12.57
N HIS A 354 -1.69 -12.07 12.49
CA HIS A 354 -1.88 -13.50 12.72
C HIS A 354 -2.37 -13.80 14.14
N LEU A 355 -1.81 -13.12 15.14
CA LEU A 355 -2.26 -13.25 16.53
C LEU A 355 -3.69 -12.76 16.72
N THR A 356 -4.02 -11.59 16.16
CA THR A 356 -5.38 -11.05 16.23
C THR A 356 -6.41 -11.98 15.57
N GLU A 357 -6.08 -12.55 14.41
CA GLU A 357 -6.95 -13.51 13.73
C GLU A 357 -7.09 -14.81 14.52
N LYS A 358 -6.00 -15.33 15.06
CA LYS A 358 -5.98 -16.60 15.80
C LYS A 358 -6.71 -16.54 17.13
N TYR A 359 -6.50 -15.47 17.90
CA TYR A 359 -7.01 -15.34 19.27
C TYR A 359 -8.28 -14.48 19.39
N GLY A 360 -8.64 -13.71 18.33
CA GLY A 360 -9.85 -12.89 18.32
C GLY A 360 -9.80 -11.64 19.20
N VAL A 361 -8.61 -11.21 19.60
CA VAL A 361 -8.37 -10.04 20.45
C VAL A 361 -7.36 -9.08 19.82
N PRO A 362 -7.34 -7.78 20.16
CA PRO A 362 -6.30 -6.87 19.73
C PRO A 362 -4.92 -7.41 20.11
N SER A 363 -3.95 -7.30 19.20
CA SER A 363 -2.61 -7.83 19.45
C SER A 363 -1.55 -6.80 19.03
N ILE A 364 -0.56 -6.57 19.90
CA ILE A 364 0.58 -5.70 19.66
C ILE A 364 1.84 -6.55 19.77
N VAL A 365 2.68 -6.48 18.74
CA VAL A 365 3.97 -7.16 18.73
C VAL A 365 5.08 -6.12 18.74
N PHE A 366 5.98 -6.25 19.71
CA PHE A 366 7.18 -5.44 19.85
C PHE A 366 8.43 -6.21 19.46
N THR A 367 9.42 -5.48 18.97
CA THR A 367 10.79 -5.95 18.75
C THR A 367 11.80 -4.84 19.03
N ASP A 368 13.07 -5.18 19.03
CA ASP A 368 14.17 -4.24 19.21
C ASP A 368 14.23 -3.23 18.05
N SER A 369 14.46 -1.96 18.38
CA SER A 369 14.74 -0.97 17.34
C SER A 369 16.16 -1.13 16.80
N HIS A 370 16.31 -1.21 15.49
CA HIS A 370 17.63 -1.24 14.84
C HIS A 370 18.45 0.04 15.02
N LYS A 371 17.78 1.16 15.36
CA LYS A 371 18.43 2.46 15.52
C LYS A 371 18.87 2.74 16.95
N ASP A 372 18.14 2.23 17.94
CA ASP A 372 18.37 2.51 19.36
C ASP A 372 17.92 1.31 20.20
N ILE A 373 18.87 0.62 20.83
CA ILE A 373 18.61 -0.57 21.65
C ILE A 373 17.75 -0.29 22.89
N THR A 374 17.64 0.97 23.31
CA THR A 374 16.78 1.40 24.43
C THR A 374 15.32 1.57 24.03
N VAL A 375 15.01 1.43 22.74
CA VAL A 375 13.68 1.63 22.17
C VAL A 375 13.15 0.31 21.62
N LEU A 376 11.86 0.04 21.86
CA LEU A 376 11.12 -1.02 21.21
C LEU A 376 10.20 -0.42 20.13
N LYS A 377 10.16 -1.08 18.97
CA LYS A 377 9.22 -0.82 17.89
C LYS A 377 8.05 -1.77 17.99
N GLY A 378 6.84 -1.22 17.97
CA GLY A 378 5.61 -1.98 18.09
C GLY A 378 4.72 -1.83 16.85
N SER A 379 3.98 -2.87 16.52
CA SER A 379 2.88 -2.81 15.55
C SER A 379 1.68 -3.56 16.11
N GLY A 380 0.53 -2.92 16.08
CA GLY A 380 -0.72 -3.49 16.57
C GLY A 380 -1.73 -3.74 15.46
N ARG A 381 -2.55 -4.74 15.70
CA ARG A 381 -3.75 -5.04 14.91
C ARG A 381 -4.92 -5.23 15.87
N SER A 382 -6.13 -4.90 15.39
CA SER A 382 -7.33 -4.95 16.23
C SER A 382 -8.46 -5.69 15.57
N VAL A 383 -9.41 -6.10 16.37
CA VAL A 383 -10.71 -6.62 15.93
C VAL A 383 -11.66 -5.44 15.66
N GLU A 384 -12.68 -5.66 14.83
CA GLU A 384 -13.62 -4.62 14.38
C GLU A 384 -14.29 -3.85 15.54
N SER A 385 -14.52 -4.52 16.66
CA SER A 385 -15.17 -3.94 17.85
C SER A 385 -14.28 -3.04 18.71
N VAL A 386 -12.97 -2.97 18.45
CA VAL A 386 -12.00 -2.26 19.29
C VAL A 386 -11.20 -1.24 18.50
N ASN A 387 -11.27 0.02 18.86
CA ASN A 387 -10.48 1.10 18.26
C ASN A 387 -9.08 1.17 18.91
N LEU A 388 -8.08 0.57 18.24
CA LEU A 388 -6.71 0.52 18.75
C LEU A 388 -6.08 1.91 18.89
N LYS A 389 -6.36 2.82 17.94
CA LYS A 389 -5.84 4.20 18.02
C LYS A 389 -6.34 4.90 19.28
N ALA A 390 -7.63 4.78 19.59
CA ALA A 390 -8.20 5.37 20.80
C ALA A 390 -7.61 4.76 22.08
N LEU A 391 -7.29 3.47 22.10
CA LEU A 391 -6.59 2.85 23.23
C LEU A 391 -5.18 3.42 23.39
N LEU A 392 -4.43 3.59 22.31
CA LEU A 392 -3.10 4.19 22.35
C LEU A 392 -3.12 5.66 22.80
N ASP A 393 -4.18 6.41 22.49
CA ASP A 393 -4.37 7.78 22.95
C ASP A 393 -4.46 7.86 24.50
N LEU A 394 -4.99 6.82 25.14
CA LEU A 394 -5.03 6.73 26.61
C LEU A 394 -3.66 6.45 27.23
N CYS A 395 -2.73 5.85 26.48
CA CYS A 395 -1.39 5.49 26.93
C CYS A 395 -0.30 6.44 26.38
N LYS A 396 -0.68 7.58 25.82
CA LYS A 396 0.24 8.49 25.08
C LYS A 396 1.48 8.90 25.87
N ASP A 397 1.37 9.05 27.18
CA ASP A 397 2.46 9.51 28.05
C ASP A 397 3.56 8.45 28.23
N ASP A 398 3.27 7.16 27.95
CA ASP A 398 4.21 6.06 27.99
C ASP A 398 4.86 5.78 26.63
N LEU A 399 4.37 6.44 25.57
CA LEU A 399 4.81 6.24 24.19
C LEU A 399 5.83 7.31 23.77
N LEU A 400 6.87 6.87 23.03
CA LEU A 400 7.80 7.79 22.34
C LEU A 400 7.20 8.35 21.05
N GLY A 401 6.27 7.62 20.46
CA GLY A 401 5.52 8.00 19.26
C GLY A 401 4.58 6.89 18.85
N TYR A 402 3.45 7.26 18.26
CA TYR A 402 2.45 6.32 17.78
C TYR A 402 1.60 6.97 16.70
N GLY A 403 0.96 6.13 15.89
CA GLY A 403 0.03 6.55 14.83
C GLY A 403 -0.69 5.36 14.21
N GLY A 404 -1.78 5.64 13.52
CA GLY A 404 -2.55 4.60 12.84
C GLY A 404 -4.05 4.87 12.86
N HIS A 405 -4.80 3.81 12.62
CA HIS A 405 -6.25 3.79 12.48
C HIS A 405 -6.88 2.82 13.49
N PRO A 406 -8.23 2.77 13.61
CA PRO A 406 -8.90 1.87 14.55
C PRO A 406 -8.45 0.40 14.48
N GLY A 407 -8.17 -0.12 13.27
CA GLY A 407 -7.80 -1.53 13.06
C GLY A 407 -6.29 -1.82 13.12
N ALA A 408 -5.42 -0.80 12.99
CA ALA A 408 -3.98 -0.98 12.90
C ALA A 408 -3.22 0.25 13.37
N ALA A 409 -2.13 0.05 14.13
CA ALA A 409 -1.29 1.14 14.60
C ALA A 409 0.18 0.73 14.70
N GLY A 410 1.07 1.72 14.50
CA GLY A 410 2.49 1.63 14.79
C GLY A 410 2.81 2.43 16.03
N LEU A 411 3.77 1.98 16.83
CA LEU A 411 4.17 2.67 18.06
C LEU A 411 5.63 2.41 18.41
N SER A 412 6.14 3.25 19.33
CA SER A 412 7.48 3.08 19.90
C SER A 412 7.41 3.38 21.39
N ILE A 413 8.11 2.58 22.21
CA ILE A 413 8.22 2.78 23.66
C ILE A 413 9.67 2.67 24.09
N LYS A 414 10.00 3.20 25.27
CA LYS A 414 11.25 2.83 25.93
C LYS A 414 11.18 1.36 26.35
N ARG A 415 12.29 0.63 26.21
CA ARG A 415 12.35 -0.79 26.61
C ARG A 415 11.88 -1.00 28.05
N ASP A 416 12.30 -0.13 28.97
CA ASP A 416 11.98 -0.22 30.40
C ASP A 416 10.48 0.04 30.69
N ASN A 417 9.74 0.60 29.75
CA ASN A 417 8.31 0.86 29.91
C ASN A 417 7.44 -0.32 29.45
N LEU A 418 8.01 -1.42 28.93
CA LEU A 418 7.21 -2.52 28.37
C LEU A 418 6.25 -3.13 29.40
N ASP A 419 6.74 -3.36 30.63
CA ASP A 419 5.92 -3.97 31.70
C ASP A 419 4.82 -3.01 32.21
N ILE A 420 5.07 -1.70 32.17
CA ILE A 420 4.07 -0.69 32.51
C ILE A 420 3.00 -0.60 31.41
N PHE A 421 3.41 -0.73 30.17
CA PHE A 421 2.53 -0.67 29.02
C PHE A 421 1.61 -1.90 28.91
N ARG A 422 2.06 -3.09 29.37
CA ARG A 422 1.26 -4.33 29.42
C ARG A 422 0.10 -4.23 30.44
#